data_f0af13b34994f2a77adf0b78117346bb
#
_entry.id   f0af13b34994f2a77adf0b78117346bb
#
_cell.length_a   1.000
_cell.length_b   1.000
_cell.length_c   1.000
_cell.angle_alpha   90.00
_cell.angle_beta   90.00
_cell.angle_gamma   90.00
#
_symmetry.space_group_name_H-M   'P 1'
#
loop_
_entity.id
_entity.type
_entity.pdbx_description
1 polymer ?
#
loop_
_entity_poly.entity_id
_entity_poly.type
_entity_poly.pdbx_seq_one_letter_code
_entity_poly.pdbx_strand_id
1 'polypeptide(L)'
;MRSGLAAAAAIIAVVTGFHAAIWYSLRPEGTAPAVTERFSSLSFAPYSRDVRHPDKGPPVTADQIRSDVNAVADYTRAIRTYSSTLGLDLIPAIAAERGLKVSVGAWIDKDETRNALEIQNAVALTKQNSNVDALVVGNETIFRGEKSAAEMAELIRSVKRQTNVPVTTGEIWNVWLDHPELVSAVDYIAAHILPYWEGVTAENVVDRSIDIYNRLRAAYPGKRIVIAEFGWPSAGYNRDGAVPGDIAQANVIRTFVSRAEALGIEYNIIEAFDAPWKSFEGSVGQYWGIFDADRHLKFPLSGPITEPTYGRTALLALLLGVALSLPMLRLQRMTASQAAFLGSAAAGVGAWTALVLDYWATHYVTGGNYVTLVISLALLGPLAMVVLYRIEELSSILFGRPPERLVELRPRGAPSRYPKVSIHIPAYREPPEMLKQTLDAVARLNWPNLECVVVLNNTPDPALVEPVRAHCATLGERFKFLNVEKMSGFKAGALRIALDHTAPDAEIIGVIDSDYVVHPDWLKDLVPVFEDPTVGLVQAPQDHRDAHLSPMHEAMNAEYA
;
A
#
# COMPACT_ATOMS: atom_id res chain seq x y z
N MET A 1 12.13 -11.37 38.54
CA MET A 1 11.94 -10.15 37.75
C MET A 1 13.14 -9.80 36.84
N ARG A 2 14.39 -9.65 37.36
CA ARG A 2 15.57 -9.27 36.53
C ARG A 2 15.92 -10.28 35.42
N SER A 3 15.78 -11.58 35.65
CA SER A 3 16.10 -12.64 34.68
C SER A 3 15.12 -12.68 33.48
N GLY A 4 13.84 -12.41 33.68
CA GLY A 4 12.84 -12.39 32.61
C GLY A 4 13.01 -11.18 31.67
N LEU A 5 13.33 -10.00 32.25
CA LEU A 5 13.60 -8.78 31.48
C LEU A 5 14.86 -8.93 30.60
N ALA A 6 15.92 -9.53 31.14
CA ALA A 6 17.14 -9.79 30.38
C ALA A 6 16.91 -10.80 29.23
N ALA A 7 16.10 -11.83 29.45
CA ALA A 7 15.75 -12.81 28.44
C ALA A 7 14.91 -12.16 27.30
N ALA A 8 13.90 -11.35 27.64
CA ALA A 8 13.09 -10.65 26.65
C ALA A 8 13.94 -9.66 25.82
N ALA A 9 14.81 -8.89 26.47
CA ALA A 9 15.72 -7.99 25.78
C ALA A 9 16.69 -8.74 24.84
N ALA A 10 17.22 -9.89 25.26
CA ALA A 10 18.07 -10.72 24.42
C ALA A 10 17.31 -11.25 23.19
N ILE A 11 16.05 -11.66 23.35
CA ILE A 11 15.22 -12.14 22.24
C ILE A 11 14.95 -10.98 21.25
N ILE A 12 14.59 -9.79 21.75
CA ILE A 12 14.41 -8.61 20.87
C ILE A 12 15.69 -8.32 20.09
N ALA A 13 16.85 -8.38 20.72
CA ALA A 13 18.13 -8.16 20.04
C ALA A 13 18.41 -9.22 18.95
N VAL A 14 18.15 -10.50 19.24
CA VAL A 14 18.32 -11.61 18.26
C VAL A 14 17.36 -11.45 17.07
N VAL A 15 16.08 -11.18 17.34
CA VAL A 15 15.08 -10.95 16.30
C VAL A 15 15.44 -9.74 15.44
N THR A 16 15.85 -8.63 16.06
CA THR A 16 16.30 -7.44 15.33
C THR A 16 17.52 -7.73 14.46
N GLY A 17 18.51 -8.47 14.99
CA GLY A 17 19.68 -8.91 14.22
C GLY A 17 19.32 -9.79 13.03
N PHE A 18 18.37 -10.70 13.21
CA PHE A 18 17.85 -11.54 12.13
C PHE A 18 17.16 -10.73 11.04
N HIS A 19 16.28 -9.77 11.42
CA HIS A 19 15.64 -8.87 10.47
C HIS A 19 16.65 -7.95 9.78
N ALA A 20 17.68 -7.47 10.47
CA ALA A 20 18.76 -6.71 9.86
C ALA A 20 19.51 -7.53 8.79
N ALA A 21 19.76 -8.83 9.06
CA ALA A 21 20.35 -9.73 8.07
C ALA A 21 19.44 -9.96 6.86
N ILE A 22 18.10 -10.05 7.06
CA ILE A 22 17.13 -10.12 5.97
C ILE A 22 17.22 -8.84 5.12
N TRP A 23 17.15 -7.65 5.71
CA TRP A 23 17.28 -6.39 4.99
C TRP A 23 18.58 -6.32 4.20
N TYR A 24 19.71 -6.74 4.80
CA TYR A 24 20.99 -6.76 4.12
C TYR A 24 21.00 -7.73 2.92
N SER A 25 20.46 -8.95 3.08
CA SER A 25 20.45 -9.98 2.04
C SER A 25 19.47 -9.69 0.89
N LEU A 26 18.40 -8.93 1.16
CA LEU A 26 17.40 -8.52 0.17
C LEU A 26 17.71 -7.18 -0.47
N ARG A 27 18.86 -6.57 -0.19
CA ARG A 27 19.24 -5.29 -0.77
C ARG A 27 19.26 -5.40 -2.31
N PRO A 28 18.42 -4.63 -3.00
CA PRO A 28 18.39 -4.69 -4.45
C PRO A 28 19.61 -3.97 -5.02
N GLU A 29 20.25 -4.59 -6.01
CA GLU A 29 21.42 -4.03 -6.73
C GLU A 29 21.27 -4.23 -8.22
N GLY A 30 21.66 -3.21 -9.01
CA GLY A 30 21.72 -3.26 -10.45
C GLY A 30 23.17 -3.28 -10.96
N THR A 31 23.39 -3.90 -12.11
CA THR A 31 24.73 -4.13 -12.68
C THR A 31 24.83 -3.72 -14.16
N ALA A 32 24.23 -2.59 -14.55
CA ALA A 32 24.34 -2.11 -15.93
C ALA A 32 25.73 -1.50 -16.24
N PRO A 33 26.14 -1.47 -17.52
CA PRO A 33 27.38 -0.82 -17.95
C PRO A 33 27.48 0.63 -17.48
N ALA A 34 28.70 1.13 -17.28
CA ALA A 34 28.90 2.53 -16.95
C ALA A 34 28.61 3.43 -18.18
N VAL A 35 27.95 4.56 -17.95
CA VAL A 35 27.89 5.67 -18.92
C VAL A 35 29.12 6.54 -18.69
N THR A 36 30.08 6.46 -19.57
CA THR A 36 31.37 7.14 -19.44
C THR A 36 31.42 8.49 -20.16
N GLU A 37 30.50 8.71 -21.09
CA GLU A 37 30.38 9.94 -21.85
C GLU A 37 29.07 10.68 -21.51
N ARG A 38 28.98 11.93 -21.98
CA ARG A 38 27.71 12.69 -21.86
C ARG A 38 26.66 12.06 -22.76
N PHE A 39 25.41 12.04 -22.30
CA PHE A 39 24.28 11.66 -23.14
C PHE A 39 24.25 12.43 -24.45
N SER A 40 23.78 11.78 -25.51
CA SER A 40 23.64 12.42 -26.83
C SER A 40 22.72 13.63 -26.75
N SER A 41 21.52 13.44 -26.18
CA SER A 41 20.55 14.50 -25.95
C SER A 41 19.58 14.11 -24.81
N LEU A 42 19.01 15.12 -24.15
CA LEU A 42 17.95 14.97 -23.15
C LEU A 42 16.72 15.80 -23.52
N SER A 43 15.53 15.26 -23.37
CA SER A 43 14.28 16.03 -23.38
C SER A 43 14.29 17.01 -22.21
N PHE A 44 14.07 18.29 -22.49
CA PHE A 44 14.26 19.36 -21.52
C PHE A 44 13.02 20.22 -21.39
N ALA A 45 12.43 20.19 -20.21
CA ALA A 45 11.27 20.99 -19.84
C ALA A 45 11.54 21.66 -18.47
N PRO A 46 11.95 22.94 -18.43
CA PRO A 46 12.42 23.63 -17.23
C PRO A 46 11.24 24.16 -16.39
N TYR A 47 10.31 23.25 -16.04
CA TYR A 47 9.18 23.61 -15.18
C TYR A 47 9.49 23.30 -13.72
N SER A 48 9.07 24.19 -12.82
CA SER A 48 9.22 23.96 -11.40
C SER A 48 8.31 22.82 -10.89
N ARG A 49 8.66 22.25 -9.75
CA ARG A 49 7.87 21.23 -9.06
C ARG A 49 6.42 21.63 -8.84
N ASP A 50 6.16 22.92 -8.63
CA ASP A 50 4.85 23.44 -8.28
C ASP A 50 3.95 23.76 -9.50
N VAL A 51 4.47 23.62 -10.71
CA VAL A 51 3.69 23.84 -11.94
C VAL A 51 2.64 22.74 -12.07
N ARG A 52 1.39 23.16 -12.11
CA ARG A 52 0.23 22.25 -12.28
C ARG A 52 -0.06 21.95 -13.75
N HIS A 53 0.20 22.91 -14.62
CA HIS A 53 -0.03 22.78 -16.07
C HIS A 53 0.83 23.83 -16.78
N PRO A 54 1.80 23.40 -17.62
CA PRO A 54 2.73 24.31 -18.32
C PRO A 54 2.02 25.43 -19.11
N ASP A 55 0.95 25.09 -19.82
CA ASP A 55 0.23 26.06 -20.70
C ASP A 55 -0.65 27.05 -19.93
N LYS A 56 -0.85 26.84 -18.63
CA LYS A 56 -1.72 27.69 -17.79
C LYS A 56 -0.96 28.40 -16.68
N GLY A 57 0.35 28.14 -16.58
CA GLY A 57 1.25 28.76 -15.63
C GLY A 57 1.85 30.06 -16.15
N PRO A 58 2.56 30.81 -15.29
CA PRO A 58 3.38 31.93 -15.76
C PRO A 58 4.50 31.42 -16.68
N PRO A 59 4.98 32.25 -17.63
CA PRO A 59 6.14 31.90 -18.45
C PRO A 59 7.36 31.54 -17.60
N VAL A 60 8.16 30.60 -18.07
CA VAL A 60 9.41 30.21 -17.41
C VAL A 60 10.41 31.36 -17.45
N THR A 61 11.07 31.64 -16.35
CA THR A 61 12.04 32.75 -16.26
C THR A 61 13.44 32.34 -16.74
N ALA A 62 14.21 33.32 -17.20
CA ALA A 62 15.60 33.10 -17.62
C ALA A 62 16.48 32.49 -16.49
N ASP A 63 16.27 32.89 -15.23
CA ASP A 63 17.03 32.38 -14.10
C ASP A 63 16.70 30.92 -13.79
N GLN A 64 15.43 30.54 -13.91
CA GLN A 64 15.01 29.16 -13.78
C GLN A 64 15.61 28.29 -14.89
N ILE A 65 15.52 28.74 -16.16
CA ILE A 65 16.13 28.04 -17.30
C ILE A 65 17.64 27.89 -17.08
N ARG A 66 18.33 28.95 -16.65
CA ARG A 66 19.79 28.90 -16.40
C ARG A 66 20.16 27.93 -15.29
N SER A 67 19.37 27.88 -14.21
CA SER A 67 19.54 26.90 -13.14
C SER A 67 19.39 25.47 -13.67
N ASP A 68 18.34 25.22 -14.44
CA ASP A 68 18.04 23.89 -14.98
C ASP A 68 19.04 23.44 -16.07
N VAL A 69 19.48 24.37 -16.94
CA VAL A 69 20.56 24.12 -17.91
C VAL A 69 21.87 23.78 -17.19
N ASN A 70 22.20 24.49 -16.11
CA ASN A 70 23.39 24.19 -15.32
C ASN A 70 23.33 22.79 -14.68
N ALA A 71 22.15 22.34 -14.25
CA ALA A 71 21.98 21.01 -13.65
C ALA A 71 22.28 19.87 -14.66
N VAL A 72 21.98 20.05 -15.95
CA VAL A 72 22.15 19.01 -16.97
C VAL A 72 23.41 19.15 -17.83
N ALA A 73 24.04 20.32 -17.86
CA ALA A 73 25.11 20.65 -18.82
C ALA A 73 26.32 19.72 -18.75
N ASP A 74 26.67 19.22 -17.58
CA ASP A 74 27.80 18.30 -17.42
C ASP A 74 27.45 16.85 -17.81
N TYR A 75 26.17 16.56 -18.04
CA TYR A 75 25.66 15.22 -18.32
C TYR A 75 25.22 15.01 -19.76
N THR A 76 24.96 16.08 -20.54
CA THR A 76 24.49 15.95 -21.93
C THR A 76 25.25 16.86 -22.89
N ARG A 77 25.23 16.49 -24.19
CA ARG A 77 25.79 17.32 -25.27
C ARG A 77 24.74 18.23 -25.88
N ALA A 78 23.46 17.83 -25.81
CA ALA A 78 22.35 18.56 -26.39
C ALA A 78 21.08 18.42 -25.53
N ILE A 79 20.14 19.31 -25.77
CA ILE A 79 18.81 19.25 -25.19
C ILE A 79 17.74 19.40 -26.28
N ARG A 80 16.58 18.76 -26.10
CA ARG A 80 15.41 18.86 -26.97
C ARG A 80 14.28 19.54 -26.24
N THR A 81 13.70 20.61 -26.83
CA THR A 81 12.49 21.25 -26.32
C THR A 81 11.26 20.80 -27.10
N TYR A 82 10.06 21.08 -26.59
CA TYR A 82 8.77 20.70 -27.19
C TYR A 82 7.94 21.89 -27.68
N SER A 83 8.27 23.09 -27.23
CA SER A 83 7.59 24.34 -27.56
C SER A 83 8.60 25.47 -27.59
N SER A 84 8.25 26.55 -28.26
CA SER A 84 9.03 27.78 -28.44
C SER A 84 8.30 29.03 -27.92
N THR A 85 7.31 28.84 -27.07
CA THR A 85 6.51 29.90 -26.44
C THR A 85 6.61 29.86 -24.92
N LEU A 86 5.95 30.76 -24.22
CA LEU A 86 5.86 30.80 -22.75
C LEU A 86 7.23 30.84 -22.02
N GLY A 87 8.21 31.54 -22.60
CA GLY A 87 9.55 31.69 -22.04
C GLY A 87 10.53 30.63 -22.50
N LEU A 88 10.08 29.56 -23.17
CA LEU A 88 10.95 28.50 -23.68
C LEU A 88 11.82 28.96 -24.88
N ASP A 89 11.45 30.05 -25.51
CA ASP A 89 12.24 30.78 -26.53
C ASP A 89 13.59 31.29 -25.99
N LEU A 90 13.74 31.43 -24.68
CA LEU A 90 15.02 31.82 -24.05
C LEU A 90 16.03 30.66 -23.95
N ILE A 91 15.58 29.40 -24.08
CA ILE A 91 16.43 28.21 -23.86
C ILE A 91 17.65 28.18 -24.77
N PRO A 92 17.57 28.40 -26.11
CA PRO A 92 18.74 28.28 -26.97
C PRO A 92 19.86 29.23 -26.57
N ALA A 93 19.55 30.49 -26.28
CA ALA A 93 20.53 31.49 -25.88
C ALA A 93 21.23 31.12 -24.57
N ILE A 94 20.45 30.66 -23.56
CA ILE A 94 20.99 30.25 -22.27
C ILE A 94 21.78 28.94 -22.36
N ALA A 95 21.33 27.96 -23.17
CA ALA A 95 22.04 26.71 -23.42
C ALA A 95 23.42 26.94 -24.11
N ALA A 96 23.51 27.99 -24.95
CA ALA A 96 24.79 28.39 -25.59
C ALA A 96 25.84 28.81 -24.55
N GLU A 97 25.44 29.39 -23.41
CA GLU A 97 26.34 29.75 -22.30
C GLU A 97 27.13 28.54 -21.76
N ARG A 98 26.56 27.33 -21.90
CA ARG A 98 27.18 26.05 -21.50
C ARG A 98 27.61 25.17 -22.66
N GLY A 99 27.60 25.71 -23.89
CA GLY A 99 28.02 24.99 -25.09
C GLY A 99 27.11 23.85 -25.53
N LEU A 100 25.84 23.83 -25.05
CA LEU A 100 24.87 22.82 -25.44
C LEU A 100 24.24 23.11 -26.78
N LYS A 101 24.06 22.06 -27.61
CA LYS A 101 23.19 22.10 -28.79
C LYS A 101 21.72 22.02 -28.38
N VAL A 102 20.85 22.56 -29.23
CA VAL A 102 19.41 22.56 -28.96
C VAL A 102 18.61 22.12 -30.18
N SER A 103 17.83 21.06 -30.04
CA SER A 103 16.80 20.72 -31.01
C SER A 103 15.50 21.43 -30.53
N VAL A 104 15.13 22.49 -31.26
CA VAL A 104 13.98 23.33 -30.88
C VAL A 104 12.68 22.67 -31.31
N GLY A 105 11.70 22.58 -30.39
CA GLY A 105 10.35 22.14 -30.68
C GLY A 105 9.40 23.29 -31.03
N ALA A 106 8.47 23.04 -31.95
CA ALA A 106 7.28 23.83 -32.18
C ALA A 106 6.06 22.95 -31.89
N TRP A 107 5.29 23.27 -30.86
CA TRP A 107 4.11 22.48 -30.51
C TRP A 107 3.01 22.68 -31.55
N ILE A 108 2.44 21.59 -32.06
CA ILE A 108 1.37 21.60 -33.06
C ILE A 108 0.15 20.86 -32.51
N ASP A 109 -0.98 21.52 -32.57
CA ASP A 109 -2.30 20.99 -32.19
C ASP A 109 -3.42 21.49 -33.14
N LYS A 110 -4.67 21.51 -32.69
CA LYS A 110 -5.82 22.00 -33.48
C LYS A 110 -5.93 23.53 -33.53
N ASP A 111 -5.23 24.25 -32.65
CA ASP A 111 -5.23 25.71 -32.61
C ASP A 111 -4.24 26.29 -33.62
N GLU A 112 -4.75 26.68 -34.79
CA GLU A 112 -3.91 27.21 -35.86
C GLU A 112 -3.22 28.54 -35.49
N THR A 113 -3.80 29.30 -34.57
CA THR A 113 -3.18 30.59 -34.12
C THR A 113 -1.95 30.27 -33.26
N ARG A 114 -2.08 29.30 -32.37
CA ARG A 114 -0.97 28.79 -31.57
C ARG A 114 0.12 28.16 -32.47
N ASN A 115 -0.27 27.31 -33.41
CA ASN A 115 0.64 26.68 -34.35
C ASN A 115 1.48 27.71 -35.13
N ALA A 116 0.83 28.78 -35.63
CA ALA A 116 1.51 29.84 -36.36
C ALA A 116 2.56 30.57 -35.49
N LEU A 117 2.21 30.86 -34.23
CA LEU A 117 3.13 31.49 -33.27
C LEU A 117 4.31 30.58 -32.92
N GLU A 118 4.05 29.31 -32.63
CA GLU A 118 5.08 28.30 -32.33
C GLU A 118 6.07 28.17 -33.50
N ILE A 119 5.58 28.07 -34.73
CA ILE A 119 6.42 27.97 -35.92
C ILE A 119 7.22 29.25 -36.13
N GLN A 120 6.59 30.41 -36.03
CA GLN A 120 7.26 31.71 -36.19
C GLN A 120 8.44 31.85 -35.22
N ASN A 121 8.18 31.57 -33.93
CA ASN A 121 9.23 31.63 -32.91
C ASN A 121 10.34 30.61 -33.17
N ALA A 122 9.99 29.35 -33.40
CA ALA A 122 10.96 28.29 -33.63
C ALA A 122 11.85 28.59 -34.82
N VAL A 123 11.29 29.08 -35.94
CA VAL A 123 12.07 29.52 -37.14
C VAL A 123 12.96 30.71 -36.79
N ALA A 124 12.48 31.68 -36.01
CA ALA A 124 13.29 32.82 -35.57
C ALA A 124 14.51 32.34 -34.74
N LEU A 125 14.30 31.40 -33.83
CA LEU A 125 15.36 30.84 -32.98
C LEU A 125 16.45 30.15 -33.78
N THR A 126 16.14 29.45 -34.89
CA THR A 126 17.13 28.83 -35.77
C THR A 126 18.05 29.84 -36.44
N LYS A 127 17.58 31.07 -36.65
CA LYS A 127 18.35 32.17 -37.27
C LYS A 127 19.15 32.98 -36.25
N GLN A 128 18.68 33.05 -35.03
CA GLN A 128 19.28 33.88 -33.98
C GLN A 128 20.33 33.13 -33.16
N ASN A 129 20.25 31.79 -33.09
CA ASN A 129 21.10 30.98 -32.23
C ASN A 129 21.85 29.89 -33.03
N SER A 130 23.14 30.00 -33.11
CA SER A 130 24.00 29.07 -33.88
C SER A 130 24.13 27.67 -33.27
N ASN A 131 23.71 27.51 -32.00
CA ASN A 131 23.68 26.25 -31.30
C ASN A 131 22.35 25.48 -31.52
N VAL A 132 21.37 26.05 -32.20
CA VAL A 132 20.18 25.33 -32.68
C VAL A 132 20.58 24.47 -33.86
N ASP A 133 20.52 23.15 -33.73
CA ASP A 133 20.97 22.18 -34.71
C ASP A 133 19.84 21.40 -35.40
N ALA A 134 18.61 21.50 -34.91
CA ALA A 134 17.42 20.92 -35.53
C ALA A 134 16.15 21.66 -35.11
N LEU A 135 15.10 21.51 -35.93
CA LEU A 135 13.76 21.99 -35.66
C LEU A 135 12.76 20.81 -35.71
N VAL A 136 12.06 20.58 -34.63
CA VAL A 136 11.06 19.51 -34.49
C VAL A 136 9.66 20.13 -34.53
N VAL A 137 8.94 19.95 -35.64
CA VAL A 137 7.58 20.51 -35.86
C VAL A 137 6.54 19.48 -35.45
N GLY A 138 5.93 19.68 -34.31
CA GLY A 138 4.96 18.76 -33.72
C GLY A 138 5.59 17.62 -32.91
N ASN A 139 4.85 17.16 -31.94
CA ASN A 139 5.18 16.02 -31.09
C ASN A 139 3.98 15.09 -31.00
N GLU A 140 4.08 13.92 -31.59
CA GLU A 140 2.99 12.92 -31.67
C GLU A 140 1.67 13.50 -32.20
N THR A 141 1.77 14.48 -33.09
CA THR A 141 0.62 15.23 -33.59
C THR A 141 -0.33 14.34 -34.39
N ILE A 142 0.23 13.39 -35.16
CA ILE A 142 -0.57 12.39 -35.91
C ILE A 142 -1.12 11.35 -34.94
N PHE A 143 -0.32 10.82 -34.05
CA PHE A 143 -0.75 9.86 -33.03
C PHE A 143 -1.87 10.42 -32.15
N ARG A 144 -1.83 11.67 -31.74
CA ARG A 144 -2.85 12.36 -30.97
C ARG A 144 -4.11 12.71 -31.78
N GLY A 145 -4.11 12.49 -33.11
CA GLY A 145 -5.22 12.82 -34.00
C GLY A 145 -5.47 14.34 -34.13
N GLU A 146 -4.44 15.15 -33.95
CA GLU A 146 -4.53 16.60 -34.08
C GLU A 146 -4.47 17.05 -35.54
N LYS A 147 -3.61 16.40 -36.34
CA LYS A 147 -3.50 16.56 -37.80
C LYS A 147 -3.29 15.23 -38.49
N SER A 148 -3.67 15.16 -39.75
CA SER A 148 -3.32 14.03 -40.61
C SER A 148 -1.84 14.05 -41.04
N ALA A 149 -1.32 12.91 -41.48
CA ALA A 149 0.07 12.80 -41.98
C ALA A 149 0.31 13.70 -43.21
N ALA A 150 -0.69 13.84 -44.07
CA ALA A 150 -0.60 14.73 -45.25
C ALA A 150 -0.50 16.21 -44.84
N GLU A 151 -1.33 16.67 -43.90
CA GLU A 151 -1.28 18.04 -43.38
C GLU A 151 0.07 18.31 -42.69
N MET A 152 0.57 17.36 -41.88
CA MET A 152 1.88 17.49 -41.25
C MET A 152 3.00 17.50 -42.26
N ALA A 153 2.96 16.68 -43.30
CA ALA A 153 3.98 16.67 -44.37
C ALA A 153 4.03 18.02 -45.13
N GLU A 154 2.87 18.64 -45.40
CA GLU A 154 2.79 19.96 -46.03
C GLU A 154 3.33 21.05 -45.11
N LEU A 155 2.94 21.04 -43.83
CA LEU A 155 3.44 21.97 -42.81
C LEU A 155 4.98 21.91 -42.69
N ILE A 156 5.52 20.71 -42.58
CA ILE A 156 6.97 20.49 -42.47
C ILE A 156 7.70 21.02 -43.74
N ARG A 157 7.19 20.72 -44.94
CA ARG A 157 7.75 21.28 -46.18
C ARG A 157 7.72 22.82 -46.20
N SER A 158 6.66 23.42 -45.65
CA SER A 158 6.55 24.88 -45.53
C SER A 158 7.61 25.45 -44.58
N VAL A 159 7.83 24.80 -43.43
CA VAL A 159 8.84 25.22 -42.43
C VAL A 159 10.25 25.04 -42.98
N LYS A 160 10.52 23.94 -43.67
CA LYS A 160 11.84 23.69 -44.33
C LYS A 160 12.29 24.81 -45.29
N ARG A 161 11.36 25.47 -45.96
CA ARG A 161 11.69 26.62 -46.82
C ARG A 161 12.10 27.88 -46.05
N GLN A 162 11.93 27.90 -44.73
CA GLN A 162 12.15 29.09 -43.90
C GLN A 162 13.39 28.99 -43.01
N THR A 163 14.05 27.82 -42.96
CA THR A 163 15.23 27.59 -42.11
C THR A 163 16.29 26.76 -42.84
N ASN A 164 17.55 26.85 -42.39
CA ASN A 164 18.68 26.08 -42.91
C ASN A 164 19.06 24.89 -42.02
N VAL A 165 18.41 24.73 -40.84
CA VAL A 165 18.66 23.56 -40.00
C VAL A 165 17.76 22.40 -40.43
N PRO A 166 18.15 21.13 -40.17
CA PRO A 166 17.30 19.98 -40.42
C PRO A 166 15.94 20.07 -39.71
N VAL A 167 14.87 19.73 -40.44
CA VAL A 167 13.49 19.77 -39.93
C VAL A 167 12.88 18.37 -39.89
N THR A 168 12.22 18.04 -38.80
CA THR A 168 11.50 16.79 -38.59
C THR A 168 10.21 17.00 -37.79
N THR A 169 9.51 15.92 -37.51
CA THR A 169 8.48 15.81 -36.45
C THR A 169 8.80 14.63 -35.54
N GLY A 170 8.39 14.69 -34.30
CA GLY A 170 8.50 13.54 -33.38
C GLY A 170 7.24 12.70 -33.39
N GLU A 171 7.31 11.43 -33.76
CA GLU A 171 6.18 10.52 -33.77
C GLU A 171 6.56 9.14 -33.24
N ILE A 172 5.58 8.37 -32.74
CA ILE A 172 5.79 6.99 -32.35
C ILE A 172 6.22 6.14 -33.55
N TRP A 173 7.02 5.12 -33.31
CA TRP A 173 7.73 4.37 -34.35
C TRP A 173 6.85 3.76 -35.45
N ASN A 174 5.65 3.30 -35.13
CA ASN A 174 4.72 2.71 -36.10
C ASN A 174 4.09 3.76 -37.03
N VAL A 175 3.86 4.99 -36.58
CA VAL A 175 3.39 6.10 -37.45
C VAL A 175 4.35 6.30 -38.63
N TRP A 176 5.65 6.19 -38.40
CA TRP A 176 6.65 6.30 -39.47
C TRP A 176 6.55 5.18 -40.52
N LEU A 177 6.16 3.95 -40.08
CA LEU A 177 5.96 2.83 -41.02
C LEU A 177 4.64 2.94 -41.78
N ASP A 178 3.61 3.47 -41.15
CA ASP A 178 2.26 3.58 -41.71
C ASP A 178 2.13 4.78 -42.67
N HIS A 179 3.04 5.78 -42.58
CA HIS A 179 2.96 7.06 -43.30
C HIS A 179 4.26 7.40 -44.09
N PRO A 180 4.57 6.71 -45.19
CA PRO A 180 5.77 6.99 -45.97
C PRO A 180 5.81 8.39 -46.59
N GLU A 181 4.67 9.05 -46.80
CA GLU A 181 4.56 10.44 -47.22
C GLU A 181 5.22 11.41 -46.21
N LEU A 182 5.12 11.11 -44.92
CA LEU A 182 5.76 11.89 -43.87
C LEU A 182 7.29 11.76 -43.95
N VAL A 183 7.81 10.56 -44.20
CA VAL A 183 9.27 10.31 -44.37
C VAL A 183 9.85 11.12 -45.51
N SER A 184 9.10 11.35 -46.59
CA SER A 184 9.52 12.18 -47.72
C SER A 184 9.62 13.67 -47.39
N ALA A 185 8.85 14.14 -46.40
CA ALA A 185 8.76 15.55 -46.01
C ALA A 185 9.91 15.97 -45.06
N VAL A 186 10.35 15.08 -44.19
CA VAL A 186 11.35 15.37 -43.15
C VAL A 186 12.81 15.22 -43.64
N ASP A 187 13.76 15.80 -42.94
CA ASP A 187 15.17 15.58 -43.19
C ASP A 187 15.69 14.30 -42.54
N TYR A 188 15.16 13.94 -41.40
CA TYR A 188 15.45 12.70 -40.70
C TYR A 188 14.20 12.18 -39.97
N ILE A 189 14.18 10.88 -39.67
CA ILE A 189 13.13 10.25 -38.86
C ILE A 189 13.45 10.46 -37.38
N ALA A 190 12.54 11.10 -36.63
CA ALA A 190 12.62 11.24 -35.18
C ALA A 190 11.59 10.32 -34.53
N ALA A 191 11.99 9.08 -34.24
CA ALA A 191 11.11 8.04 -33.76
C ALA A 191 11.05 8.01 -32.23
N HIS A 192 9.86 8.01 -31.66
CA HIS A 192 9.64 7.70 -30.26
C HIS A 192 9.56 6.18 -30.09
N ILE A 193 10.41 5.62 -29.26
CA ILE A 193 10.50 4.19 -28.99
C ILE A 193 10.44 3.98 -27.49
N LEU A 194 9.23 3.73 -26.98
CA LEU A 194 8.90 3.66 -25.57
C LEU A 194 8.20 2.33 -25.25
N PRO A 195 8.92 1.18 -25.25
CA PRO A 195 8.31 -0.14 -25.09
C PRO A 195 7.68 -0.38 -23.69
N TYR A 196 7.87 0.51 -22.74
CA TYR A 196 7.10 0.52 -21.50
C TYR A 196 5.58 0.52 -21.81
N TRP A 197 5.16 1.36 -22.76
CA TRP A 197 3.75 1.46 -23.16
C TRP A 197 3.25 0.22 -23.93
N GLU A 198 4.17 -0.61 -24.43
CA GLU A 198 3.89 -1.92 -25.05
C GLU A 198 3.90 -3.07 -24.01
N GLY A 199 4.14 -2.81 -22.73
CA GLY A 199 4.20 -3.83 -21.67
C GLY A 199 5.48 -4.68 -21.68
N VAL A 200 6.54 -4.23 -22.35
CA VAL A 200 7.82 -4.95 -22.43
C VAL A 200 8.57 -4.85 -21.13
N THR A 201 9.14 -5.96 -20.64
CA THR A 201 9.90 -5.97 -19.38
C THR A 201 11.18 -5.15 -19.46
N ALA A 202 11.69 -4.69 -18.31
CA ALA A 202 12.94 -3.90 -18.23
C ALA A 202 14.16 -4.62 -18.83
N GLU A 203 14.19 -5.97 -18.73
CA GLU A 203 15.27 -6.79 -19.29
C GLU A 203 15.26 -6.82 -20.82
N ASN A 204 14.09 -6.73 -21.43
CA ASN A 204 13.91 -6.88 -22.88
C ASN A 204 13.73 -5.54 -23.64
N VAL A 205 13.52 -4.43 -22.91
CA VAL A 205 13.19 -3.12 -23.50
C VAL A 205 14.28 -2.59 -24.45
N VAL A 206 15.55 -2.82 -24.13
CA VAL A 206 16.67 -2.34 -24.95
C VAL A 206 16.77 -3.14 -26.25
N ASP A 207 16.64 -4.46 -26.20
CA ASP A 207 16.62 -5.32 -27.40
C ASP A 207 15.43 -4.96 -28.28
N ARG A 208 14.24 -4.81 -27.71
CA ARG A 208 13.03 -4.39 -28.41
C ARG A 208 13.23 -3.04 -29.13
N SER A 209 13.87 -2.08 -28.47
CA SER A 209 14.11 -0.75 -29.07
C SER A 209 15.09 -0.79 -30.23
N ILE A 210 16.14 -1.60 -30.12
CA ILE A 210 17.11 -1.80 -31.20
C ILE A 210 16.45 -2.53 -32.38
N ASP A 211 15.59 -3.50 -32.14
CA ASP A 211 14.82 -4.20 -33.18
C ASP A 211 13.88 -3.24 -33.93
N ILE A 212 13.18 -2.36 -33.21
CA ILE A 212 12.35 -1.32 -33.81
C ILE A 212 13.20 -0.37 -34.67
N TYR A 213 14.34 0.09 -34.15
CA TYR A 213 15.28 0.92 -34.91
C TYR A 213 15.73 0.22 -36.19
N ASN A 214 16.10 -1.05 -36.12
CA ASN A 214 16.51 -1.84 -37.28
C ASN A 214 15.40 -2.03 -38.30
N ARG A 215 14.15 -2.20 -37.87
CA ARG A 215 12.97 -2.24 -38.74
C ARG A 215 12.79 -0.93 -39.51
N LEU A 216 12.90 0.22 -38.83
CA LEU A 216 12.81 1.53 -39.45
C LEU A 216 13.95 1.72 -40.48
N ARG A 217 15.20 1.30 -40.12
CA ARG A 217 16.36 1.38 -41.00
C ARG A 217 16.21 0.49 -42.23
N ALA A 218 15.60 -0.67 -42.09
CA ALA A 218 15.33 -1.56 -43.23
C ALA A 218 14.21 -1.02 -44.14
N ALA A 219 13.16 -0.39 -43.56
CA ALA A 219 12.08 0.23 -44.33
C ALA A 219 12.54 1.48 -45.10
N TYR A 220 13.49 2.24 -44.55
CA TYR A 220 13.95 3.51 -45.13
C TYR A 220 15.47 3.56 -45.27
N PRO A 221 16.06 2.78 -46.21
CA PRO A 221 17.51 2.74 -46.40
C PRO A 221 18.06 4.12 -46.75
N GLY A 222 19.17 4.50 -46.10
CA GLY A 222 19.84 5.77 -46.31
C GLY A 222 19.20 6.99 -45.61
N LYS A 223 18.03 6.86 -45.01
CA LYS A 223 17.44 7.90 -44.19
C LYS A 223 18.11 7.93 -42.81
N ARG A 224 18.54 9.13 -42.37
CA ARG A 224 18.99 9.33 -40.99
C ARG A 224 17.83 9.06 -40.05
N ILE A 225 18.08 8.29 -38.98
CA ILE A 225 17.07 7.94 -37.95
C ILE A 225 17.66 8.29 -36.59
N VAL A 226 16.87 9.01 -35.79
CA VAL A 226 17.17 9.35 -34.41
C VAL A 226 16.09 8.70 -33.54
N ILE A 227 16.47 7.99 -32.50
CA ILE A 227 15.55 7.60 -31.44
C ILE A 227 15.29 8.85 -30.61
N ALA A 228 14.23 9.58 -30.97
CA ALA A 228 13.96 10.92 -30.42
C ALA A 228 13.33 10.90 -29.03
N GLU A 229 12.79 9.77 -28.60
CA GLU A 229 12.42 9.50 -27.22
C GLU A 229 12.69 8.04 -26.87
N PHE A 230 13.51 7.84 -25.85
CA PHE A 230 13.73 6.58 -25.16
C PHE A 230 13.80 6.84 -23.66
N GLY A 231 13.13 6.02 -22.85
CA GLY A 231 13.15 6.17 -21.41
C GLY A 231 12.51 5.00 -20.68
N TRP A 232 12.57 5.06 -19.34
CA TRP A 232 11.92 4.13 -18.43
C TRP A 232 11.52 4.88 -17.16
N PRO A 233 10.29 4.68 -16.65
CA PRO A 233 9.86 5.38 -15.43
C PRO A 233 10.46 4.75 -14.18
N SER A 234 10.80 5.57 -13.16
CA SER A 234 11.31 5.08 -11.89
C SER A 234 10.23 4.71 -10.88
N ALA A 235 8.99 5.15 -11.10
CA ALA A 235 7.85 4.81 -10.23
C ALA A 235 6.54 4.88 -11.01
N GLY A 236 5.46 4.40 -10.42
CA GLY A 236 4.13 4.41 -10.99
C GLY A 236 3.53 3.03 -11.14
N TYR A 237 2.46 2.90 -11.93
CA TYR A 237 1.78 1.61 -12.11
C TYR A 237 2.53 0.69 -13.08
N ASN A 238 2.38 -0.62 -12.88
CA ASN A 238 2.87 -1.62 -13.81
C ASN A 238 1.97 -1.67 -15.05
N ARG A 239 2.59 -1.81 -16.24
CA ARG A 239 1.87 -2.05 -17.48
C ARG A 239 2.27 -3.41 -18.04
N ASP A 240 1.38 -4.41 -17.90
CA ASP A 240 1.68 -5.81 -18.22
C ASP A 240 3.02 -6.28 -17.61
N GLY A 241 4.02 -6.62 -18.42
CA GLY A 241 5.35 -7.00 -17.95
C GLY A 241 6.28 -5.82 -17.59
N ALA A 242 5.91 -4.59 -17.92
CA ALA A 242 6.72 -3.40 -17.62
C ALA A 242 6.50 -2.96 -16.16
N VAL A 243 7.54 -3.06 -15.35
CA VAL A 243 7.53 -2.70 -13.92
C VAL A 243 8.46 -1.50 -13.71
N PRO A 244 7.92 -0.31 -13.36
CA PRO A 244 8.72 0.84 -12.98
C PRO A 244 9.57 0.58 -11.74
N GLY A 245 10.69 1.31 -11.60
CA GLY A 245 11.54 1.24 -10.42
C GLY A 245 12.86 1.97 -10.64
N ASP A 246 13.46 2.49 -9.56
CA ASP A 246 14.72 3.24 -9.63
C ASP A 246 15.87 2.41 -10.23
N ILE A 247 16.01 1.17 -9.78
CA ILE A 247 17.02 0.25 -10.31
C ILE A 247 16.69 -0.16 -11.74
N ALA A 248 15.42 -0.39 -12.07
CA ALA A 248 14.99 -0.73 -13.43
C ALA A 248 15.30 0.44 -14.38
N GLN A 249 14.94 1.68 -14.00
CA GLN A 249 15.26 2.88 -14.78
C GLN A 249 16.77 3.00 -15.03
N ALA A 250 17.57 2.90 -13.96
CA ALA A 250 19.02 3.01 -14.06
C ALA A 250 19.63 1.93 -14.97
N ASN A 251 19.21 0.67 -14.81
CA ASN A 251 19.66 -0.45 -15.65
C ASN A 251 19.29 -0.24 -17.12
N VAL A 252 18.03 0.12 -17.39
CA VAL A 252 17.52 0.34 -18.75
C VAL A 252 18.28 1.49 -19.43
N ILE A 253 18.37 2.66 -18.77
CA ILE A 253 19.03 3.84 -19.35
C ILE A 253 20.51 3.56 -19.60
N ARG A 254 21.24 3.02 -18.63
CA ARG A 254 22.68 2.74 -18.76
C ARG A 254 22.95 1.69 -19.84
N THR A 255 22.14 0.60 -19.89
CA THR A 255 22.29 -0.44 -20.91
C THR A 255 21.96 0.09 -22.31
N PHE A 256 20.88 0.86 -22.44
CA PHE A 256 20.52 1.46 -23.71
C PHE A 256 21.61 2.39 -24.24
N VAL A 257 22.08 3.33 -23.40
CA VAL A 257 23.12 4.29 -23.78
C VAL A 257 24.39 3.57 -24.24
N SER A 258 24.86 2.58 -23.45
CA SER A 258 26.05 1.79 -23.82
C SER A 258 25.90 1.10 -25.17
N ARG A 259 24.71 0.52 -25.44
CA ARG A 259 24.48 -0.18 -26.74
C ARG A 259 24.25 0.78 -27.91
N ALA A 260 23.53 1.89 -27.67
CA ALA A 260 23.29 2.91 -28.67
C ALA A 260 24.60 3.55 -29.14
N GLU A 261 25.49 3.93 -28.22
CA GLU A 261 26.82 4.46 -28.52
C GLU A 261 27.67 3.43 -29.30
N ALA A 262 27.68 2.16 -28.88
CA ALA A 262 28.43 1.09 -29.59
C ALA A 262 27.91 0.84 -31.01
N LEU A 263 26.62 1.07 -31.29
CA LEU A 263 25.98 0.89 -32.59
C LEU A 263 25.95 2.18 -33.42
N GLY A 264 26.41 3.31 -32.89
CA GLY A 264 26.34 4.61 -33.54
C GLY A 264 24.89 5.12 -33.73
N ILE A 265 23.97 4.74 -32.85
CA ILE A 265 22.59 5.18 -32.88
C ILE A 265 22.49 6.54 -32.20
N GLU A 266 21.96 7.53 -32.91
CA GLU A 266 21.63 8.83 -32.33
C GLU A 266 20.35 8.72 -31.49
N TYR A 267 20.37 9.30 -30.28
CA TYR A 267 19.26 9.17 -29.33
C TYR A 267 19.03 10.42 -28.47
N ASN A 268 17.82 10.53 -27.96
CA ASN A 268 17.42 11.49 -26.95
C ASN A 268 16.71 10.74 -25.82
N ILE A 269 17.16 10.95 -24.60
CA ILE A 269 16.53 10.35 -23.41
C ILE A 269 15.35 11.21 -22.94
N ILE A 270 14.20 10.62 -22.78
CA ILE A 270 13.06 11.21 -22.11
C ILE A 270 13.06 10.76 -20.64
N GLU A 271 13.24 11.68 -19.70
CA GLU A 271 13.48 13.10 -19.83
C GLU A 271 14.56 13.57 -18.81
N ALA A 272 14.95 14.84 -18.88
CA ALA A 272 15.93 15.38 -17.93
C ALA A 272 15.39 15.34 -16.49
N PHE A 273 14.23 15.90 -16.24
CA PHE A 273 13.66 16.07 -14.90
C PHE A 273 12.33 15.36 -14.76
N ASP A 274 12.08 14.79 -13.61
CA ASP A 274 10.74 14.35 -13.24
C ASP A 274 9.74 15.50 -13.38
N ALA A 275 8.54 15.17 -13.86
CA ALA A 275 7.52 16.12 -14.23
C ALA A 275 6.20 15.91 -13.43
N PRO A 276 6.11 16.36 -12.15
CA PRO A 276 4.93 16.15 -11.31
C PRO A 276 3.60 16.61 -11.93
N TRP A 277 3.66 17.55 -12.88
CA TRP A 277 2.50 18.05 -13.62
C TRP A 277 1.93 17.06 -14.64
N LYS A 278 2.70 16.03 -15.08
CA LYS A 278 2.26 15.02 -16.06
C LYS A 278 1.35 13.94 -15.45
N SER A 279 0.62 14.25 -14.39
CA SER A 279 -0.32 13.31 -13.76
C SER A 279 -1.45 12.83 -14.67
N PHE A 280 -1.68 13.49 -15.81
CA PHE A 280 -2.64 13.08 -16.84
C PHE A 280 -2.20 11.84 -17.63
N GLU A 281 -0.91 11.49 -17.61
CA GLU A 281 -0.37 10.23 -18.17
C GLU A 281 -0.46 9.07 -17.16
N GLY A 282 -1.26 9.21 -16.11
CA GLY A 282 -1.32 8.28 -14.98
C GLY A 282 -0.19 8.51 -13.99
N SER A 283 -0.02 7.56 -13.05
CA SER A 283 0.99 7.72 -12.00
C SER A 283 2.44 7.61 -12.49
N VAL A 284 2.69 7.12 -13.70
CA VAL A 284 4.05 7.01 -14.28
C VAL A 284 4.54 8.30 -14.94
N GLY A 285 3.64 9.13 -15.46
CA GLY A 285 3.99 10.34 -16.22
C GLY A 285 4.92 11.28 -15.47
N GLN A 286 4.89 11.23 -14.15
CA GLN A 286 5.67 12.07 -13.26
C GLN A 286 7.15 11.65 -13.11
N TYR A 287 7.53 10.40 -13.48
CA TYR A 287 8.77 9.75 -13.02
C TYR A 287 9.73 9.32 -14.14
N TRP A 288 9.69 9.98 -15.30
CA TRP A 288 10.55 9.67 -16.43
C TRP A 288 11.93 10.35 -16.38
N GLY A 289 12.10 11.36 -15.52
CA GLY A 289 13.34 12.09 -15.37
C GLY A 289 14.51 11.20 -14.94
N ILE A 290 15.71 11.50 -15.44
CA ILE A 290 16.97 10.98 -14.88
C ILE A 290 17.40 11.77 -13.64
N PHE A 291 16.89 12.98 -13.49
CA PHE A 291 16.93 13.78 -12.28
C PHE A 291 15.53 13.86 -11.67
N ASP A 292 15.44 13.98 -10.36
CA ASP A 292 14.19 14.25 -9.67
C ASP A 292 13.68 15.69 -9.95
N ALA A 293 12.49 16.02 -9.42
CA ALA A 293 11.92 17.35 -9.60
C ALA A 293 12.72 18.47 -8.90
N ASP A 294 13.62 18.10 -7.97
CA ASP A 294 14.51 19.02 -7.26
C ASP A 294 15.92 19.04 -7.88
N ARG A 295 16.10 18.45 -9.06
CA ARG A 295 17.32 18.42 -9.90
C ARG A 295 18.45 17.55 -9.34
N HIS A 296 18.16 16.60 -8.46
CA HIS A 296 19.15 15.62 -8.03
C HIS A 296 19.16 14.42 -8.98
N LEU A 297 20.36 13.97 -9.36
CA LEU A 297 20.52 12.77 -10.18
C LEU A 297 20.01 11.54 -9.42
N LYS A 298 19.06 10.77 -9.99
CA LYS A 298 18.37 9.67 -9.31
C LYS A 298 19.21 8.42 -9.17
N PHE A 299 20.19 8.21 -10.06
CA PHE A 299 21.04 7.03 -10.01
C PHE A 299 22.47 7.34 -10.49
N PRO A 300 23.48 6.59 -10.02
CA PRO A 300 24.86 6.77 -10.45
C PRO A 300 25.05 6.33 -11.92
N LEU A 301 25.78 7.11 -12.70
CA LEU A 301 26.11 6.75 -14.10
C LEU A 301 27.20 5.68 -14.20
N SER A 302 27.93 5.40 -13.11
CA SER A 302 28.96 4.35 -13.03
C SER A 302 28.93 3.66 -11.67
N GLY A 303 29.52 2.48 -11.59
CA GLY A 303 29.52 1.68 -10.37
C GLY A 303 28.20 0.96 -10.09
N PRO A 304 28.03 0.39 -8.88
CA PRO A 304 26.83 -0.32 -8.47
C PRO A 304 25.61 0.61 -8.46
N ILE A 305 24.47 0.09 -8.91
CA ILE A 305 23.19 0.77 -8.82
C ILE A 305 22.49 0.26 -7.56
N THR A 306 22.14 1.14 -6.64
CA THR A 306 21.44 0.82 -5.40
C THR A 306 20.27 1.76 -5.24
N GLU A 307 19.21 1.28 -4.60
CA GLU A 307 18.05 2.12 -4.27
C GLU A 307 18.44 3.19 -3.25
N PRO A 308 18.27 4.49 -3.55
CA PRO A 308 18.82 5.57 -2.72
C PRO A 308 18.29 5.58 -1.29
N THR A 309 17.03 5.19 -1.08
CA THR A 309 16.35 5.26 0.22
C THR A 309 16.44 3.97 1.02
N TYR A 310 16.86 2.86 0.42
CA TYR A 310 16.81 1.52 1.02
C TYR A 310 17.44 1.44 2.41
N GLY A 311 18.66 1.98 2.58
CA GLY A 311 19.37 1.94 3.87
C GLY A 311 18.64 2.73 4.97
N ARG A 312 18.07 3.88 4.62
CA ARG A 312 17.26 4.71 5.54
C ARG A 312 15.98 3.99 5.92
N THR A 313 15.29 3.39 4.97
CA THR A 313 14.04 2.66 5.17
C THR A 313 14.27 1.40 6.01
N ALA A 314 15.35 0.64 5.76
CA ALA A 314 15.75 -0.50 6.58
C ALA A 314 16.06 -0.08 8.02
N LEU A 315 16.81 1.00 8.24
CA LEU A 315 17.09 1.51 9.58
C LEU A 315 15.80 1.93 10.31
N LEU A 316 14.92 2.65 9.64
CA LEU A 316 13.62 3.05 10.21
C LEU A 316 12.77 1.83 10.56
N ALA A 317 12.72 0.81 9.69
CA ALA A 317 12.02 -0.44 9.93
C ALA A 317 12.52 -1.15 11.20
N LEU A 318 13.83 -1.25 11.36
CA LEU A 318 14.45 -1.86 12.55
C LEU A 318 14.16 -1.06 13.82
N LEU A 319 14.27 0.27 13.77
CA LEU A 319 13.96 1.13 14.91
C LEU A 319 12.50 1.04 15.34
N LEU A 320 11.57 1.03 14.38
CA LEU A 320 10.14 0.85 14.64
C LEU A 320 9.85 -0.55 15.19
N GLY A 321 10.47 -1.60 14.63
CA GLY A 321 10.35 -2.96 15.13
C GLY A 321 10.80 -3.09 16.59
N VAL A 322 11.93 -2.50 16.95
CA VAL A 322 12.39 -2.44 18.34
C VAL A 322 11.40 -1.67 19.21
N ALA A 323 10.97 -0.47 18.78
CA ALA A 323 10.05 0.36 19.56
C ALA A 323 8.72 -0.36 19.83
N LEU A 324 8.14 -1.02 18.82
CA LEU A 324 6.92 -1.82 18.93
C LEU A 324 7.10 -3.07 19.81
N SER A 325 8.32 -3.55 19.95
CA SER A 325 8.64 -4.70 20.83
C SER A 325 8.82 -4.30 22.31
N LEU A 326 9.07 -3.02 22.63
CA LEU A 326 9.34 -2.59 24.02
C LEU A 326 8.22 -2.91 25.02
N PRO A 327 6.91 -2.85 24.69
CA PRO A 327 5.85 -3.23 25.62
C PRO A 327 5.98 -4.67 26.12
N MET A 328 6.57 -5.57 25.32
CA MET A 328 6.81 -6.97 25.71
C MET A 328 7.67 -7.09 26.97
N LEU A 329 8.56 -6.12 27.22
CA LEU A 329 9.41 -6.11 28.44
C LEU A 329 8.60 -6.04 29.74
N ARG A 330 7.33 -5.63 29.67
CA ARG A 330 6.41 -5.54 30.81
C ARG A 330 5.63 -6.84 31.06
N LEU A 331 5.61 -7.77 30.11
CA LEU A 331 4.86 -9.02 30.21
C LEU A 331 5.70 -10.05 30.98
N GLN A 332 5.35 -10.28 32.24
CA GLN A 332 6.17 -11.02 33.20
C GLN A 332 6.22 -12.56 32.99
N ARG A 333 5.35 -13.12 32.16
CA ARG A 333 5.16 -14.57 32.03
C ARG A 333 5.29 -15.15 30.63
N MET A 334 5.83 -14.37 29.67
CA MET A 334 6.01 -14.84 28.30
C MET A 334 6.99 -16.01 28.20
N THR A 335 6.69 -16.96 27.31
CA THR A 335 7.64 -17.96 26.86
C THR A 335 8.64 -17.35 25.87
N ALA A 336 9.80 -18.01 25.67
CA ALA A 336 10.79 -17.56 24.68
C ALA A 336 10.21 -17.60 23.24
N SER A 337 9.43 -18.64 22.91
CA SER A 337 8.76 -18.78 21.62
C SER A 337 7.72 -17.67 21.38
N GLN A 338 6.91 -17.37 22.38
CA GLN A 338 5.96 -16.27 22.35
C GLN A 338 6.67 -14.92 22.11
N ALA A 339 7.76 -14.66 22.84
CA ALA A 339 8.54 -13.44 22.69
C ALA A 339 9.20 -13.34 21.30
N ALA A 340 9.72 -14.44 20.75
CA ALA A 340 10.31 -14.47 19.41
C ALA A 340 9.25 -14.21 18.33
N PHE A 341 8.07 -14.83 18.46
CA PHE A 341 6.96 -14.64 17.51
C PHE A 341 6.43 -13.19 17.51
N LEU A 342 6.17 -12.63 18.70
CA LEU A 342 5.73 -11.24 18.85
C LEU A 342 6.80 -10.24 18.39
N GLY A 343 8.07 -10.49 18.69
CA GLY A 343 9.18 -9.67 18.24
C GLY A 343 9.29 -9.65 16.70
N SER A 344 9.13 -10.83 16.06
CA SER A 344 9.13 -10.93 14.61
C SER A 344 7.93 -10.20 13.98
N ALA A 345 6.75 -10.31 14.58
CA ALA A 345 5.57 -9.59 14.14
C ALA A 345 5.74 -8.06 14.30
N ALA A 346 6.29 -7.61 15.42
CA ALA A 346 6.59 -6.19 15.64
C ALA A 346 7.60 -5.66 14.60
N ALA A 347 8.63 -6.45 14.27
CA ALA A 347 9.58 -6.11 13.20
C ALA A 347 8.90 -6.05 11.82
N GLY A 348 7.97 -6.98 11.51
CA GLY A 348 7.18 -6.96 10.29
C GLY A 348 6.27 -5.73 10.18
N VAL A 349 5.57 -5.37 11.26
CA VAL A 349 4.75 -4.15 11.33
C VAL A 349 5.63 -2.90 11.22
N GLY A 350 6.80 -2.90 11.85
CA GLY A 350 7.78 -1.82 11.71
C GLY A 350 8.28 -1.66 10.28
N ALA A 351 8.57 -2.76 9.59
CA ALA A 351 8.95 -2.75 8.17
C ALA A 351 7.82 -2.23 7.28
N TRP A 352 6.60 -2.72 7.46
CA TRP A 352 5.44 -2.22 6.72
C TRP A 352 5.22 -0.71 6.93
N THR A 353 5.31 -0.25 8.18
CA THR A 353 5.18 1.18 8.51
C THR A 353 6.28 2.01 7.83
N ALA A 354 7.53 1.54 7.89
CA ALA A 354 8.65 2.22 7.24
C ALA A 354 8.47 2.31 5.72
N LEU A 355 8.01 1.24 5.07
CA LEU A 355 7.72 1.23 3.63
C LEU A 355 6.59 2.19 3.25
N VAL A 356 5.51 2.28 4.04
CA VAL A 356 4.44 3.25 3.79
C VAL A 356 4.95 4.69 3.92
N LEU A 357 5.74 4.97 4.93
CA LEU A 357 6.33 6.31 5.12
C LEU A 357 7.33 6.65 4.02
N ASP A 358 8.15 5.70 3.60
CA ASP A 358 9.10 5.88 2.50
C ASP A 358 8.39 6.11 1.17
N TYR A 359 7.33 5.35 0.88
CA TYR A 359 6.49 5.56 -0.30
C TYR A 359 6.01 7.01 -0.39
N TRP A 360 5.43 7.55 0.67
CA TRP A 360 4.93 8.93 0.66
C TRP A 360 6.03 9.99 0.71
N ALA A 361 7.22 9.64 1.19
CA ALA A 361 8.37 10.55 1.19
C ALA A 361 9.08 10.65 -0.17
N THR A 362 8.95 9.62 -1.01
CA THR A 362 9.62 9.51 -2.31
C THR A 362 8.69 9.78 -3.51
N HIS A 363 7.36 9.76 -3.30
CA HIS A 363 6.39 9.96 -4.37
C HIS A 363 5.81 11.37 -4.36
N TYR A 364 5.56 11.90 -5.56
CA TYR A 364 4.95 13.24 -5.71
C TYR A 364 3.47 13.20 -5.34
N VAL A 365 3.09 14.02 -4.37
CA VAL A 365 1.71 14.18 -3.95
C VAL A 365 1.03 15.22 -4.82
N THR A 366 0.07 14.79 -5.62
CA THR A 366 -0.75 15.65 -6.47
C THR A 366 -2.20 15.67 -5.97
N GLY A 367 -3.02 16.57 -6.51
CA GLY A 367 -4.41 16.70 -6.07
C GLY A 367 -5.20 15.39 -6.11
N GLY A 368 -4.89 14.50 -7.06
CA GLY A 368 -5.59 13.22 -7.22
C GLY A 368 -5.29 12.20 -6.11
N ASN A 369 -4.09 12.20 -5.53
CA ASN A 369 -3.69 11.23 -4.52
C ASN A 369 -3.59 11.79 -3.09
N TYR A 370 -3.88 13.07 -2.89
CA TYR A 370 -3.84 13.71 -1.56
C TYR A 370 -4.79 13.05 -0.56
N VAL A 371 -6.00 12.69 -0.99
CA VAL A 371 -6.98 11.99 -0.14
C VAL A 371 -6.43 10.63 0.28
N THR A 372 -5.80 9.90 -0.62
CA THR A 372 -5.18 8.61 -0.33
C THR A 372 -4.04 8.74 0.68
N LEU A 373 -3.19 9.77 0.55
CA LEU A 373 -2.16 10.11 1.54
C LEU A 373 -2.78 10.29 2.93
N VAL A 374 -3.79 11.15 3.05
CA VAL A 374 -4.44 11.45 4.34
C VAL A 374 -5.04 10.19 4.95
N ILE A 375 -5.76 9.39 4.17
CA ILE A 375 -6.38 8.14 4.65
C ILE A 375 -5.31 7.13 5.06
N SER A 376 -4.27 6.92 4.26
CA SER A 376 -3.22 5.93 4.57
C SER A 376 -2.47 6.29 5.85
N LEU A 377 -2.12 7.56 6.06
CA LEU A 377 -1.46 8.01 7.29
C LEU A 377 -2.39 7.95 8.51
N ALA A 378 -3.67 8.30 8.34
CA ALA A 378 -4.65 8.22 9.43
C ALA A 378 -4.93 6.79 9.89
N LEU A 379 -4.92 5.82 8.98
CA LEU A 379 -5.17 4.42 9.28
C LEU A 379 -3.92 3.64 9.72
N LEU A 380 -2.73 4.15 9.45
CA LEU A 380 -1.47 3.43 9.72
C LEU A 380 -1.35 2.98 11.18
N GLY A 381 -1.55 3.89 12.14
CA GLY A 381 -1.48 3.59 13.57
C GLY A 381 -2.58 2.61 14.03
N PRO A 382 -3.87 2.88 13.78
CA PRO A 382 -4.95 1.95 14.13
C PRO A 382 -4.77 0.55 13.52
N LEU A 383 -4.38 0.43 12.26
CA LEU A 383 -4.13 -0.88 11.63
C LEU A 383 -2.96 -1.61 12.27
N ALA A 384 -1.85 -0.92 12.55
CA ALA A 384 -0.71 -1.51 13.26
C ALA A 384 -1.13 -2.04 14.65
N MET A 385 -1.94 -1.28 15.39
CA MET A 385 -2.45 -1.70 16.69
C MET A 385 -3.34 -2.95 16.60
N VAL A 386 -4.27 -2.97 15.63
CA VAL A 386 -5.17 -4.13 15.42
C VAL A 386 -4.37 -5.38 15.08
N VAL A 387 -3.40 -5.26 14.16
CA VAL A 387 -2.54 -6.39 13.76
C VAL A 387 -1.74 -6.91 14.96
N LEU A 388 -1.08 -6.04 15.71
CA LEU A 388 -0.29 -6.46 16.88
C LEU A 388 -1.14 -7.08 17.97
N TYR A 389 -2.35 -6.56 18.20
CA TYR A 389 -3.30 -7.13 19.18
C TYR A 389 -3.72 -8.56 18.77
N ARG A 390 -4.12 -8.76 17.50
CA ARG A 390 -4.48 -10.10 17.01
C ARG A 390 -3.33 -11.09 17.01
N ILE A 391 -2.13 -10.63 16.72
CA ILE A 391 -0.94 -11.47 16.79
C ILE A 391 -0.58 -11.80 18.24
N GLU A 392 -0.78 -10.89 19.19
CA GLU A 392 -0.59 -11.18 20.62
C GLU A 392 -1.54 -12.26 21.08
N GLU A 393 -2.83 -12.17 20.76
CA GLU A 393 -3.84 -13.17 21.04
C GLU A 393 -3.44 -14.56 20.47
N LEU A 394 -3.10 -14.60 19.18
CA LEU A 394 -2.64 -15.83 18.52
C LEU A 394 -1.36 -16.40 19.16
N SER A 395 -0.41 -15.52 19.51
CA SER A 395 0.84 -15.94 20.16
C SER A 395 0.61 -16.54 21.54
N SER A 396 -0.38 -16.03 22.26
CA SER A 396 -0.76 -16.50 23.58
C SER A 396 -1.40 -17.89 23.51
N ILE A 397 -2.21 -18.15 22.48
CA ILE A 397 -2.81 -19.47 22.22
C ILE A 397 -1.75 -20.49 21.81
N LEU A 398 -0.87 -20.14 20.85
CA LEU A 398 0.09 -21.09 20.26
C LEU A 398 1.31 -21.36 21.13
N PHE A 399 1.82 -20.35 21.82
CA PHE A 399 3.12 -20.37 22.49
C PHE A 399 3.06 -19.90 23.95
N GLY A 400 1.90 -19.40 24.40
CA GLY A 400 1.69 -18.93 25.75
C GLY A 400 1.69 -20.06 26.78
N ARG A 401 1.74 -19.69 28.04
CA ARG A 401 1.48 -20.64 29.13
C ARG A 401 -0.01 -20.80 29.29
N PRO A 402 -0.51 -21.98 29.60
CA PRO A 402 -1.91 -22.15 29.97
C PRO A 402 -2.28 -21.11 31.04
N PRO A 403 -3.47 -20.51 30.97
CA PRO A 403 -3.92 -19.61 32.00
C PRO A 403 -3.89 -20.31 33.37
N GLU A 404 -3.31 -19.63 34.37
CA GLU A 404 -3.36 -20.16 35.73
C GLU A 404 -4.82 -20.13 36.19
N ARG A 405 -5.35 -21.29 36.54
CA ARG A 405 -6.63 -21.33 37.23
C ARG A 405 -6.45 -20.65 38.60
N LEU A 406 -7.19 -19.60 38.83
CA LEU A 406 -7.19 -18.89 40.13
C LEU A 406 -7.67 -19.81 41.26
N VAL A 407 -8.42 -20.84 40.90
CA VAL A 407 -8.91 -21.87 41.80
C VAL A 407 -8.34 -23.21 41.36
N GLU A 408 -7.45 -23.81 42.17
CA GLU A 408 -7.04 -25.19 41.96
C GLU A 408 -8.27 -26.11 42.21
N LEU A 409 -8.61 -26.91 41.18
CA LEU A 409 -9.58 -27.99 41.36
C LEU A 409 -8.92 -29.09 42.21
N ARG A 410 -8.82 -28.87 43.51
CA ARG A 410 -8.50 -29.95 44.45
C ARG A 410 -9.74 -30.79 44.66
N PRO A 411 -9.63 -32.13 44.83
CA PRO A 411 -10.69 -32.92 45.37
C PRO A 411 -11.03 -32.34 46.76
N ARG A 412 -12.01 -31.48 46.82
CA ARG A 412 -12.46 -30.89 48.08
C ARG A 412 -13.40 -31.89 48.73
N GLY A 413 -13.24 -32.10 50.02
CA GLY A 413 -14.24 -32.82 50.84
C GLY A 413 -15.58 -32.11 50.74
N ALA A 414 -16.65 -32.68 51.24
CA ALA A 414 -17.96 -32.02 51.30
C ALA A 414 -17.80 -30.62 51.90
N PRO A 415 -18.42 -29.58 51.32
CA PRO A 415 -18.35 -28.23 51.86
C PRO A 415 -18.83 -28.22 53.33
N SER A 416 -18.17 -27.42 54.17
CA SER A 416 -18.55 -27.27 55.57
C SER A 416 -19.93 -26.64 55.74
N ARG A 417 -20.42 -25.94 54.72
CA ARG A 417 -21.67 -25.20 54.67
C ARG A 417 -22.24 -25.23 53.24
N TYR A 418 -23.58 -25.28 53.17
CA TYR A 418 -24.32 -25.18 51.90
C TYR A 418 -25.16 -23.89 51.91
N PRO A 419 -24.55 -22.71 51.58
CA PRO A 419 -25.32 -21.48 51.46
C PRO A 419 -26.40 -21.63 50.40
N LYS A 420 -27.48 -20.88 50.52
CA LYS A 420 -28.55 -20.90 49.53
C LYS A 420 -28.11 -20.21 48.27
N VAL A 421 -28.21 -20.91 47.14
CA VAL A 421 -27.89 -20.41 45.80
C VAL A 421 -29.20 -20.21 45.04
N SER A 422 -29.40 -19.00 44.50
CA SER A 422 -30.51 -18.70 43.58
C SER A 422 -29.96 -18.66 42.15
N ILE A 423 -30.38 -19.58 41.29
CA ILE A 423 -29.97 -19.63 39.89
C ILE A 423 -30.99 -18.87 39.06
N HIS A 424 -30.53 -17.88 38.30
CA HIS A 424 -31.34 -17.07 37.40
C HIS A 424 -31.13 -17.49 35.96
N ILE A 425 -32.21 -17.84 35.25
CA ILE A 425 -32.20 -18.23 33.85
C ILE A 425 -33.12 -17.27 33.07
N PRO A 426 -32.54 -16.23 32.43
CA PRO A 426 -33.28 -15.39 31.50
C PRO A 426 -33.42 -16.10 30.16
N ALA A 427 -34.61 -16.07 29.55
CA ALA A 427 -34.87 -16.68 28.25
C ALA A 427 -35.76 -15.78 27.38
N TYR A 428 -35.46 -15.70 26.08
CA TYR A 428 -36.21 -14.90 25.13
C TYR A 428 -36.46 -15.69 23.85
N ARG A 429 -37.72 -16.14 23.66
CA ARG A 429 -38.17 -16.88 22.46
C ARG A 429 -37.31 -18.13 22.13
N GLU A 430 -36.78 -18.77 23.15
CA GLU A 430 -35.96 -19.97 22.97
C GLU A 430 -36.80 -21.22 22.71
N PRO A 431 -36.27 -22.18 21.94
CA PRO A 431 -36.89 -23.48 21.76
C PRO A 431 -37.13 -24.16 23.13
N PRO A 432 -38.36 -24.60 23.43
CA PRO A 432 -38.67 -25.21 24.75
C PRO A 432 -37.77 -26.41 25.09
N GLU A 433 -37.42 -27.24 24.13
CA GLU A 433 -36.59 -28.43 24.34
C GLU A 433 -35.17 -28.09 24.76
N MET A 434 -34.60 -27.00 24.25
CA MET A 434 -33.28 -26.50 24.63
C MET A 434 -33.30 -26.01 26.09
N LEU A 435 -34.29 -25.17 26.45
CA LEU A 435 -34.42 -24.65 27.80
C LEU A 435 -34.73 -25.76 28.81
N LYS A 436 -35.52 -26.79 28.47
CA LYS A 436 -35.74 -27.98 29.29
C LYS A 436 -34.44 -28.70 29.61
N GLN A 437 -33.53 -28.85 28.63
CA GLN A 437 -32.21 -29.47 28.88
C GLN A 437 -31.40 -28.68 29.91
N THR A 438 -31.41 -27.35 29.85
CA THR A 438 -30.77 -26.47 30.81
C THR A 438 -31.39 -26.65 32.20
N LEU A 439 -32.73 -26.67 32.30
CA LEU A 439 -33.46 -26.90 33.57
C LEU A 439 -33.17 -28.26 34.17
N ASP A 440 -33.12 -29.32 33.35
CA ASP A 440 -32.75 -30.66 33.77
C ASP A 440 -31.30 -30.73 34.28
N ALA A 441 -30.38 -29.99 33.67
CA ALA A 441 -28.99 -29.90 34.14
C ALA A 441 -28.93 -29.21 35.53
N VAL A 442 -29.68 -28.12 35.72
CA VAL A 442 -29.80 -27.45 37.02
C VAL A 442 -30.48 -28.34 38.06
N ALA A 443 -31.48 -29.13 37.67
CA ALA A 443 -32.17 -30.07 38.57
C ALA A 443 -31.23 -31.17 39.08
N ARG A 444 -30.21 -31.54 38.30
CA ARG A 444 -29.19 -32.55 38.65
C ARG A 444 -28.04 -32.02 39.50
N LEU A 445 -27.99 -30.71 39.78
CA LEU A 445 -26.92 -30.14 40.60
C LEU A 445 -26.83 -30.81 41.98
N ASN A 446 -25.64 -31.23 42.36
CA ASN A 446 -25.32 -31.81 43.66
C ASN A 446 -25.23 -30.73 44.76
N TRP A 447 -26.28 -29.91 44.88
CA TRP A 447 -26.35 -28.82 45.84
C TRP A 447 -27.74 -28.84 46.56
N PRO A 448 -27.80 -29.09 47.86
CA PRO A 448 -29.07 -29.30 48.52
C PRO A 448 -29.90 -28.03 48.75
N ASN A 449 -29.25 -26.87 48.90
CA ASN A 449 -29.89 -25.60 49.18
C ASN A 449 -29.91 -24.70 47.94
N LEU A 450 -30.82 -24.98 47.02
CA LEU A 450 -30.90 -24.40 45.68
C LEU A 450 -32.32 -23.97 45.34
N GLU A 451 -32.48 -22.80 44.75
CA GLU A 451 -33.66 -22.42 43.98
C GLU A 451 -33.26 -22.01 42.55
N CYS A 452 -34.20 -22.06 41.64
CA CYS A 452 -34.03 -21.63 40.25
C CYS A 452 -35.17 -20.67 39.87
N VAL A 453 -34.84 -19.46 39.42
CA VAL A 453 -35.81 -18.47 38.94
C VAL A 453 -35.65 -18.37 37.41
N VAL A 454 -36.66 -18.85 36.71
CA VAL A 454 -36.73 -18.86 35.25
C VAL A 454 -37.59 -17.70 34.77
N VAL A 455 -37.04 -16.80 33.98
CA VAL A 455 -37.74 -15.63 33.45
C VAL A 455 -37.84 -15.68 31.95
N LEU A 456 -39.01 -16.04 31.42
CA LEU A 456 -39.32 -15.87 30.02
C LEU A 456 -39.76 -14.42 29.77
N ASN A 457 -39.02 -13.69 28.98
CA ASN A 457 -39.29 -12.29 28.67
C ASN A 457 -39.70 -12.07 27.22
N ASN A 458 -40.67 -11.17 27.00
CA ASN A 458 -41.12 -10.78 25.66
C ASN A 458 -41.43 -11.99 24.74
N THR A 459 -41.95 -13.06 25.29
CA THR A 459 -42.31 -14.31 24.63
C THR A 459 -43.81 -14.51 24.72
N PRO A 460 -44.62 -13.94 23.81
CA PRO A 460 -46.08 -14.00 23.88
C PRO A 460 -46.66 -15.33 23.34
N ASP A 461 -45.83 -16.13 22.62
CA ASP A 461 -46.30 -17.38 22.01
C ASP A 461 -46.51 -18.49 23.04
N PRO A 462 -47.77 -18.96 23.27
CA PRO A 462 -48.03 -20.04 24.21
C PRO A 462 -47.30 -21.34 23.90
N ALA A 463 -46.99 -21.60 22.61
CA ALA A 463 -46.24 -22.80 22.20
C ALA A 463 -44.80 -22.81 22.75
N LEU A 464 -44.21 -21.65 23.02
CA LEU A 464 -42.89 -21.52 23.62
C LEU A 464 -42.96 -21.45 25.16
N VAL A 465 -44.07 -20.95 25.71
CA VAL A 465 -44.20 -20.69 27.14
C VAL A 465 -44.74 -21.92 27.93
N GLU A 466 -45.85 -22.51 27.47
CA GLU A 466 -46.53 -23.56 28.21
C GLU A 466 -45.72 -24.85 28.41
N PRO A 467 -44.94 -25.34 27.42
CA PRO A 467 -44.09 -26.50 27.63
C PRO A 467 -43.04 -26.29 28.72
N VAL A 468 -42.48 -25.06 28.83
CA VAL A 468 -41.47 -24.72 29.86
C VAL A 468 -42.12 -24.57 31.22
N ARG A 469 -43.28 -23.91 31.29
CA ARG A 469 -44.07 -23.78 32.52
C ARG A 469 -44.41 -25.16 33.12
N ALA A 470 -44.95 -26.05 32.28
CA ALA A 470 -45.29 -27.41 32.66
C ALA A 470 -44.06 -28.19 33.16
N HIS A 471 -42.92 -28.04 32.45
CA HIS A 471 -41.68 -28.69 32.84
C HIS A 471 -41.16 -28.19 34.20
N CYS A 472 -41.12 -26.88 34.44
CA CYS A 472 -40.77 -26.31 35.75
C CYS A 472 -41.65 -26.87 36.87
N ALA A 473 -42.95 -27.01 36.64
CA ALA A 473 -43.86 -27.61 37.63
C ALA A 473 -43.50 -29.08 37.97
N THR A 474 -43.02 -29.87 37.00
CA THR A 474 -42.54 -31.25 37.25
C THR A 474 -41.25 -31.32 38.05
N LEU A 475 -40.40 -30.28 37.98
CA LEU A 475 -39.12 -30.20 38.69
C LEU A 475 -39.26 -29.77 40.16
N GLY A 476 -40.47 -29.37 40.58
CA GLY A 476 -40.82 -29.06 41.96
C GLY A 476 -40.71 -27.57 42.33
N GLU A 477 -41.10 -27.26 43.59
CA GLU A 477 -41.27 -25.89 44.11
C GLU A 477 -39.99 -25.02 44.08
N ARG A 478 -38.83 -25.63 44.01
CA ARG A 478 -37.57 -24.90 43.90
C ARG A 478 -37.37 -24.22 42.53
N PHE A 479 -38.21 -24.55 41.51
CA PHE A 479 -38.18 -23.92 40.18
C PHE A 479 -39.32 -22.93 40.07
N LYS A 480 -39.02 -21.64 40.21
CA LYS A 480 -39.94 -20.53 40.05
C LYS A 480 -40.02 -20.11 38.60
N PHE A 481 -41.18 -20.23 37.99
CA PHE A 481 -41.38 -19.84 36.59
C PHE A 481 -42.11 -18.50 36.49
N LEU A 482 -41.52 -17.54 35.76
CA LEU A 482 -42.07 -16.22 35.52
C LEU A 482 -42.18 -15.99 34.00
N ASN A 483 -43.40 -15.66 33.54
CA ASN A 483 -43.62 -15.20 32.18
C ASN A 483 -43.91 -13.70 32.17
N VAL A 484 -43.05 -12.91 31.59
CA VAL A 484 -43.17 -11.45 31.49
C VAL A 484 -43.38 -11.09 30.03
N GLU A 485 -44.64 -10.98 29.61
CA GLU A 485 -45.03 -10.79 28.21
C GLU A 485 -44.44 -9.51 27.58
N LYS A 486 -44.25 -8.46 28.38
CA LYS A 486 -43.70 -7.20 27.91
C LYS A 486 -42.81 -6.55 28.96
N MET A 487 -41.53 -6.36 28.61
CA MET A 487 -40.57 -5.67 29.46
C MET A 487 -39.49 -4.96 28.61
N SER A 488 -38.81 -4.00 29.24
CA SER A 488 -37.64 -3.32 28.68
C SER A 488 -36.33 -3.83 29.33
N GLY A 489 -35.18 -3.55 28.69
CA GLY A 489 -33.86 -3.84 29.26
C GLY A 489 -33.32 -5.22 28.93
N PHE A 490 -33.93 -5.97 28.00
CA PHE A 490 -33.43 -7.26 27.51
C PHE A 490 -33.00 -8.23 28.63
N LYS A 491 -31.89 -8.94 28.51
CA LYS A 491 -31.35 -9.87 29.50
C LYS A 491 -31.16 -9.21 30.87
N ALA A 492 -30.64 -7.98 30.91
CA ALA A 492 -30.44 -7.26 32.17
C ALA A 492 -31.77 -6.96 32.90
N GLY A 493 -32.83 -6.63 32.15
CA GLY A 493 -34.18 -6.45 32.70
C GLY A 493 -34.75 -7.75 33.27
N ALA A 494 -34.59 -8.88 32.55
CA ALA A 494 -35.02 -10.20 33.02
C ALA A 494 -34.27 -10.61 34.29
N LEU A 495 -32.96 -10.39 34.36
CA LEU A 495 -32.17 -10.68 35.57
C LEU A 495 -32.59 -9.80 36.78
N ARG A 496 -32.99 -8.55 36.55
CA ARG A 496 -33.54 -7.70 37.62
C ARG A 496 -34.85 -8.26 38.17
N ILE A 497 -35.73 -8.72 37.29
CA ILE A 497 -37.00 -9.38 37.71
C ILE A 497 -36.69 -10.69 38.45
N ALA A 498 -35.73 -11.48 37.99
CA ALA A 498 -35.29 -12.67 38.71
C ALA A 498 -34.79 -12.33 40.13
N LEU A 499 -34.01 -11.24 40.25
CA LEU A 499 -33.49 -10.75 41.52
C LEU A 499 -34.64 -10.36 42.49
N ASP A 500 -35.71 -9.69 42.01
CA ASP A 500 -36.85 -9.29 42.79
C ASP A 500 -37.65 -10.52 43.32
N HIS A 501 -37.49 -11.69 42.68
CA HIS A 501 -38.16 -12.95 43.07
C HIS A 501 -37.20 -13.94 43.74
N THR A 502 -35.98 -13.51 44.00
CA THR A 502 -34.98 -14.29 44.74
C THR A 502 -35.40 -14.47 46.19
N ALA A 503 -35.19 -15.67 46.73
CA ALA A 503 -35.50 -15.93 48.13
C ALA A 503 -34.66 -15.00 49.04
N PRO A 504 -35.24 -14.43 50.11
CA PRO A 504 -34.54 -13.49 50.98
C PRO A 504 -33.32 -14.08 51.70
N ASP A 505 -33.24 -15.39 51.80
CA ASP A 505 -32.16 -16.16 52.41
C ASP A 505 -31.13 -16.67 51.41
N ALA A 506 -31.24 -16.27 50.13
CA ALA A 506 -30.24 -16.57 49.14
C ALA A 506 -28.97 -15.72 49.36
N GLU A 507 -27.82 -16.38 49.44
CA GLU A 507 -26.53 -15.74 49.70
C GLU A 507 -25.69 -15.58 48.43
N ILE A 508 -25.95 -16.42 47.44
CA ILE A 508 -25.22 -16.47 46.18
C ILE A 508 -26.21 -16.48 45.01
N ILE A 509 -25.93 -15.70 43.99
CA ILE A 509 -26.69 -15.70 42.74
C ILE A 509 -25.85 -16.34 41.65
N GLY A 510 -26.39 -17.39 41.02
CA GLY A 510 -25.84 -17.98 39.81
C GLY A 510 -26.60 -17.49 38.58
N VAL A 511 -25.93 -17.09 37.54
CA VAL A 511 -26.54 -16.76 36.26
C VAL A 511 -26.14 -17.79 35.21
N ILE A 512 -27.12 -18.40 34.56
CA ILE A 512 -26.94 -19.42 33.53
C ILE A 512 -27.80 -19.01 32.34
N ASP A 513 -27.22 -19.07 31.14
CA ASP A 513 -27.96 -18.81 29.91
C ASP A 513 -28.90 -19.98 29.57
N SER A 514 -29.92 -19.70 28.79
CA SER A 514 -31.04 -20.61 28.49
C SER A 514 -30.63 -21.87 27.73
N ASP A 515 -29.43 -21.91 27.18
CA ASP A 515 -28.85 -22.98 26.35
C ASP A 515 -27.69 -23.74 27.05
N TYR A 516 -27.35 -23.41 28.29
CA TYR A 516 -26.23 -24.00 29.02
C TYR A 516 -26.58 -25.32 29.71
N VAL A 517 -25.65 -26.23 29.68
CA VAL A 517 -25.72 -27.52 30.42
C VAL A 517 -24.61 -27.55 31.43
N VAL A 518 -24.94 -27.32 32.68
CA VAL A 518 -23.97 -27.30 33.79
C VAL A 518 -23.67 -28.70 34.31
N HIS A 519 -22.41 -28.92 34.74
CA HIS A 519 -21.99 -30.17 35.35
C HIS A 519 -22.64 -30.32 36.75
N PRO A 520 -23.02 -31.55 37.19
CA PRO A 520 -23.64 -31.75 38.50
C PRO A 520 -22.88 -31.18 39.71
N ASP A 521 -21.57 -31.13 39.66
CA ASP A 521 -20.73 -30.59 40.73
C ASP A 521 -20.31 -29.13 40.53
N TRP A 522 -20.90 -28.42 39.55
CA TRP A 522 -20.60 -27.02 39.23
C TRP A 522 -20.61 -26.08 40.45
N LEU A 523 -21.63 -26.19 41.33
CA LEU A 523 -21.71 -25.39 42.55
C LEU A 523 -20.71 -25.84 43.63
N LYS A 524 -20.37 -27.13 43.71
CA LYS A 524 -19.33 -27.61 44.63
C LYS A 524 -17.96 -27.06 44.29
N ASP A 525 -17.70 -26.84 43.00
CA ASP A 525 -16.41 -26.29 42.54
C ASP A 525 -16.34 -24.77 42.76
N LEU A 526 -17.43 -24.05 42.56
CA LEU A 526 -17.42 -22.57 42.57
C LEU A 526 -17.76 -21.95 43.92
N VAL A 527 -18.76 -22.49 44.66
CA VAL A 527 -19.26 -21.86 45.90
C VAL A 527 -18.19 -21.74 46.99
N PRO A 528 -17.29 -22.73 47.21
CA PRO A 528 -16.26 -22.61 48.23
C PRO A 528 -15.27 -21.48 48.02
N VAL A 529 -15.20 -20.91 46.81
CA VAL A 529 -14.32 -19.77 46.52
C VAL A 529 -14.79 -18.50 47.23
N PHE A 530 -16.08 -18.36 47.49
CA PHE A 530 -16.68 -17.26 48.25
C PHE A 530 -16.42 -17.32 49.76
N GLU A 531 -15.75 -18.38 50.29
CA GLU A 531 -15.21 -18.37 51.64
C GLU A 531 -14.16 -17.28 51.86
N ASP A 532 -13.48 -16.85 50.78
CA ASP A 532 -12.68 -15.65 50.79
C ASP A 532 -13.58 -14.41 50.67
N PRO A 533 -13.67 -13.56 51.72
CA PRO A 533 -14.56 -12.40 51.74
C PRO A 533 -14.18 -11.32 50.70
N THR A 534 -13.04 -11.42 50.09
CA THR A 534 -12.60 -10.49 49.03
C THR A 534 -13.12 -10.89 47.64
N VAL A 535 -13.66 -12.09 47.51
CA VAL A 535 -14.20 -12.60 46.26
C VAL A 535 -15.67 -12.22 46.11
N GLY A 536 -15.93 -11.31 45.18
CA GLY A 536 -17.29 -10.85 44.85
C GLY A 536 -17.92 -11.57 43.66
N LEU A 537 -17.14 -12.24 42.82
CA LEU A 537 -17.60 -12.93 41.61
C LEU A 537 -16.67 -14.08 41.25
N VAL A 538 -17.25 -15.19 40.78
CA VAL A 538 -16.53 -16.35 40.24
C VAL A 538 -17.15 -16.71 38.89
N GLN A 539 -16.34 -16.86 37.86
CA GLN A 539 -16.79 -17.24 36.54
C GLN A 539 -16.15 -18.58 36.13
N ALA A 540 -16.97 -19.49 35.63
CA ALA A 540 -16.48 -20.72 34.99
C ALA A 540 -16.20 -20.47 33.51
N PRO A 541 -15.21 -21.16 32.91
CA PRO A 541 -15.04 -21.14 31.47
C PRO A 541 -16.25 -21.76 30.78
N GLN A 542 -16.51 -21.28 29.55
CA GLN A 542 -17.56 -21.80 28.68
C GLN A 542 -16.93 -22.74 27.65
N ASP A 543 -17.68 -23.76 27.26
CA ASP A 543 -17.27 -24.72 26.24
C ASP A 543 -18.47 -25.04 25.34
N HIS A 544 -18.25 -25.18 24.05
CA HIS A 544 -19.29 -25.51 23.08
C HIS A 544 -19.50 -27.02 22.99
N ARG A 545 -20.69 -27.49 23.43
CA ARG A 545 -21.05 -28.92 23.43
C ARG A 545 -21.12 -29.56 22.04
N ASP A 546 -21.25 -28.75 21.00
CA ASP A 546 -21.37 -29.14 19.60
C ASP A 546 -20.13 -28.75 18.75
N ALA A 547 -18.99 -28.46 19.40
CA ALA A 547 -17.73 -28.09 18.75
C ALA A 547 -17.30 -29.08 17.66
N HIS A 548 -17.60 -30.37 17.83
CA HIS A 548 -17.22 -31.43 16.91
C HIS A 548 -18.08 -31.55 15.63
N LEU A 549 -19.18 -30.76 15.50
CA LEU A 549 -20.10 -30.88 14.37
C LEU A 549 -19.54 -30.38 13.04
N SER A 550 -18.65 -29.38 13.06
CA SER A 550 -17.97 -28.90 11.87
C SER A 550 -16.70 -28.09 12.23
N PRO A 551 -15.78 -27.88 11.27
CA PRO A 551 -14.63 -27.00 11.50
C PRO A 551 -14.98 -25.58 11.97
N MET A 552 -16.15 -25.08 11.58
CA MET A 552 -16.63 -23.78 12.05
C MET A 552 -16.99 -23.80 13.53
N HIS A 553 -17.67 -24.86 14.02
CA HIS A 553 -17.98 -25.03 15.45
C HIS A 553 -16.71 -25.21 16.27
N GLU A 554 -15.71 -25.97 15.74
CA GLU A 554 -14.41 -26.14 16.38
C GLU A 554 -13.66 -24.81 16.50
N ALA A 555 -13.65 -23.99 15.43
CA ALA A 555 -13.06 -22.66 15.47
C ALA A 555 -13.75 -21.71 16.45
N MET A 556 -15.08 -21.75 16.51
CA MET A 556 -15.85 -20.98 17.50
C MET A 556 -15.55 -21.43 18.93
N ASN A 557 -15.40 -22.74 19.18
CA ASN A 557 -15.01 -23.24 20.48
C ASN A 557 -13.60 -22.76 20.88
N ALA A 558 -12.66 -22.75 19.96
CA ALA A 558 -11.31 -22.27 20.19
C ALA A 558 -11.24 -20.77 20.54
N GLU A 559 -12.24 -19.97 20.13
CA GLU A 559 -12.32 -18.55 20.49
C GLU A 559 -12.61 -18.35 21.99
N TYR A 560 -13.29 -19.29 22.65
CA TYR A 560 -13.68 -19.21 24.06
C TYR A 560 -12.78 -20.05 24.99
N ALA A 561 -11.91 -20.86 24.44
CA ALA A 561 -10.98 -21.71 25.20
C ALA A 561 -9.72 -20.94 25.64
#